data_6752352b933c13d571ec99efbaae7fac
#
_entry.id   6752352b933c13d571ec99efbaae7fac
#
_cell.length_a   1.000
_cell.length_b   1.000
_cell.length_c   1.000
_cell.angle_alpha   90.00
_cell.angle_beta   90.00
_cell.angle_gamma   90.00
#
_symmetry.space_group_name_H-M   'P 1'
#
loop_
_entity.id
_entity.type
_entity.pdbx_description
1 polymer ?
#
loop_
_entity_poly.entity_id
_entity_poly.type
_entity_poly.pdbx_seq_one_letter_code
_entity_poly.pdbx_strand_id
1 'polypeptide(L)'
;MSKDKKREKRSQGMPLPPSDMARLRGMKLWVATPCYGGMLTDIYTASLLKMQNLFWHLGVEFYTYFVRNESNVCRARNECVAAFLGKGEGYTHFMFLDADIGFQAESVIRLMLSGKEVVAGGYRKKCQNRFCIFRRLAV
;
A
#
# COMPACT_ATOMS: atom_id res chain seq x y z
N MET A 1 30.80 -16.65 6.92
CA MET A 1 29.86 -16.95 5.84
C MET A 1 28.49 -17.22 6.48
N SER A 2 27.45 -16.58 6.37
CA SER A 2 27.05 -15.45 5.60
C SER A 2 25.58 -15.16 5.92
N LYS A 3 25.30 -14.18 6.79
CA LYS A 3 23.95 -13.64 6.99
C LYS A 3 23.50 -12.82 5.78
N ASP A 4 24.45 -12.35 4.97
CA ASP A 4 24.17 -11.49 3.80
C ASP A 4 23.62 -12.28 2.60
N LYS A 5 24.09 -13.51 2.34
CA LYS A 5 23.53 -14.35 1.26
C LYS A 5 22.07 -14.77 1.47
N LYS A 6 21.56 -14.71 2.71
CA LYS A 6 20.16 -15.01 3.01
C LYS A 6 19.25 -13.79 2.78
N ARG A 7 19.83 -12.59 2.75
CA ARG A 7 19.15 -11.33 2.46
C ARG A 7 18.96 -11.10 0.96
N GLU A 8 19.97 -11.42 0.16
CA GLU A 8 19.91 -11.28 -1.31
C GLU A 8 18.90 -12.22 -1.97
N LYS A 9 18.70 -13.45 -1.47
CA LYS A 9 17.67 -14.37 -1.98
C LYS A 9 16.22 -13.92 -1.72
N ARG A 10 16.00 -12.90 -0.86
CA ARG A 10 14.66 -12.35 -0.62
C ARG A 10 14.27 -11.21 -1.58
N SER A 11 15.19 -10.72 -2.40
CA SER A 11 14.95 -9.64 -3.35
C SER A 11 14.67 -10.10 -4.79
N GLN A 12 14.77 -11.41 -5.07
CA GLN A 12 14.29 -11.95 -6.33
C GLN A 12 12.77 -12.00 -6.25
N GLY A 13 12.12 -11.09 -6.97
CA GLY A 13 10.66 -10.99 -7.04
C GLY A 13 10.04 -12.37 -7.28
N MET A 14 9.12 -12.76 -6.43
CA MET A 14 8.42 -14.03 -6.54
C MET A 14 7.69 -14.05 -7.89
N PRO A 15 8.01 -14.98 -8.81
CA PRO A 15 7.30 -15.03 -10.07
C PRO A 15 5.82 -15.26 -9.78
N LEU A 16 4.99 -14.32 -10.19
CA LEU A 16 3.54 -14.45 -10.05
C LEU A 16 3.03 -15.46 -11.09
N PRO A 17 2.09 -16.34 -10.70
CA PRO A 17 1.45 -17.24 -11.65
C PRO A 17 0.77 -16.45 -12.78
N PRO A 18 0.69 -16.99 -14.01
CA PRO A 18 0.03 -16.31 -15.12
C PRO A 18 -1.41 -15.90 -14.84
N SER A 19 -2.14 -16.68 -14.04
CA SER A 19 -3.50 -16.37 -13.58
C SER A 19 -3.56 -15.08 -12.74
N ASP A 20 -2.61 -14.89 -11.84
CA ASP A 20 -2.54 -13.71 -10.99
C ASP A 20 -2.09 -12.47 -11.77
N MET A 21 -1.19 -12.67 -12.75
CA MET A 21 -0.82 -11.61 -13.69
C MET A 21 -2.01 -11.13 -14.52
N ALA A 22 -2.84 -12.05 -15.02
CA ALA A 22 -4.05 -11.69 -15.75
C ALA A 22 -5.06 -10.91 -14.88
N ARG A 23 -5.23 -11.34 -13.63
CA ARG A 23 -6.09 -10.64 -12.65
C ARG A 23 -5.58 -9.23 -12.36
N LEU A 24 -4.27 -9.05 -12.15
CA LEU A 24 -3.67 -7.77 -11.84
C LEU A 24 -3.85 -6.74 -12.95
N ARG A 25 -3.76 -7.15 -14.21
CA ARG A 25 -3.96 -6.23 -15.36
C ARG A 25 -5.35 -5.60 -15.44
N GLY A 26 -6.34 -6.22 -14.82
CA GLY A 26 -7.70 -5.66 -14.69
C GLY A 26 -7.89 -4.81 -13.43
N MET A 27 -6.88 -4.69 -12.57
CA MET A 27 -6.96 -3.96 -11.33
C MET A 27 -6.32 -2.58 -11.45
N LYS A 28 -6.97 -1.58 -10.83
CA LYS A 28 -6.46 -0.21 -10.70
C LYS A 28 -6.53 0.20 -9.24
N LEU A 29 -5.43 0.71 -8.72
CA LEU A 29 -5.28 1.03 -7.30
C LEU A 29 -5.34 2.53 -7.05
N TRP A 30 -6.23 2.99 -6.18
CA TRP A 30 -6.22 4.33 -5.60
C TRP A 30 -5.54 4.29 -4.24
N VAL A 31 -4.37 4.92 -4.13
CA VAL A 31 -3.64 5.07 -2.87
C VAL A 31 -3.97 6.42 -2.24
N ALA A 32 -4.48 6.40 -1.02
CA ALA A 32 -4.82 7.60 -0.26
C ALA A 32 -3.86 7.77 0.92
N THR A 33 -3.18 8.91 0.99
CA THR A 33 -2.18 9.20 1.99
C THR A 33 -2.47 10.52 2.70
N PRO A 34 -3.00 10.48 3.93
CA PRO A 34 -3.01 11.65 4.79
C PRO A 34 -1.58 12.08 5.12
N CYS A 35 -1.20 13.31 4.79
CA CYS A 35 0.14 13.85 5.01
C CYS A 35 0.08 15.27 5.59
N TYR A 36 -0.01 15.37 6.92
CA TYR A 36 -0.02 16.65 7.62
C TYR A 36 1.23 17.49 7.27
N GLY A 37 1.04 18.78 6.97
CA GLY A 37 2.11 19.66 6.53
C GLY A 37 2.69 19.34 5.14
N GLY A 38 2.09 18.42 4.38
CA GLY A 38 2.61 17.99 3.08
C GLY A 38 3.90 17.17 3.16
N MET A 39 4.25 16.66 4.34
CA MET A 39 5.49 15.92 4.57
C MET A 39 5.30 14.42 4.39
N LEU A 40 6.26 13.80 3.72
CA LEU A 40 6.40 12.34 3.57
C LEU A 40 7.75 11.93 4.13
N THR A 41 7.82 10.76 4.76
CA THR A 41 9.13 10.23 5.17
C THR A 41 9.90 9.68 3.97
N ASP A 42 11.22 9.66 4.07
CA ASP A 42 12.12 9.06 3.07
C ASP A 42 11.79 7.58 2.83
N ILE A 43 11.51 6.85 3.90
CA ILE A 43 11.16 5.42 3.83
C ILE A 43 9.83 5.19 3.10
N TYR A 44 8.82 6.05 3.30
CA TYR A 44 7.57 6.02 2.55
C TYR A 44 7.82 6.32 1.07
N THR A 45 8.54 7.39 0.78
CA THR A 45 8.85 7.82 -0.58
C THR A 45 9.63 6.74 -1.34
N ALA A 46 10.66 6.14 -0.72
CA ALA A 46 11.41 5.05 -1.30
C ALA A 46 10.54 3.82 -1.60
N SER A 47 9.58 3.51 -0.70
CA SER A 47 8.64 2.41 -0.89
C SER A 47 7.66 2.68 -2.04
N LEU A 48 7.17 3.92 -2.13
CA LEU A 48 6.26 4.34 -3.20
C LEU A 48 6.93 4.27 -4.59
N LEU A 49 8.18 4.73 -4.69
CA LEU A 49 8.95 4.65 -5.94
C LEU A 49 9.21 3.19 -6.37
N LYS A 50 9.52 2.30 -5.42
CA LYS A 50 9.67 0.87 -5.70
C LYS A 50 8.35 0.26 -6.16
N MET A 51 7.24 0.64 -5.54
CA MET A 51 5.90 0.19 -5.95
C MET A 51 5.57 0.69 -7.35
N GLN A 52 5.85 1.96 -7.66
CA GLN A 52 5.64 2.53 -8.99
C GLN A 52 6.40 1.73 -10.06
N ASN A 53 7.67 1.44 -9.81
CA ASN A 53 8.49 0.67 -10.74
C ASN A 53 7.94 -0.75 -10.96
N LEU A 54 7.58 -1.45 -9.87
CA LEU A 54 6.99 -2.79 -9.96
C LEU A 54 5.65 -2.78 -10.70
N PHE A 55 4.77 -1.83 -10.39
CA PHE A 55 3.44 -1.70 -11.02
C PHE A 55 3.56 -1.39 -12.51
N TRP A 56 4.52 -0.54 -12.89
CA TRP A 56 4.83 -0.27 -14.29
C TRP A 56 5.20 -1.56 -15.04
N HIS A 57 6.09 -2.37 -14.48
CA HIS A 57 6.50 -3.64 -15.08
C HIS A 57 5.36 -4.67 -15.17
N LEU A 58 4.44 -4.64 -14.22
CA LEU A 58 3.27 -5.54 -14.20
C LEU A 58 2.10 -5.04 -15.04
N GLY A 59 2.15 -3.79 -15.54
CA GLY A 59 1.05 -3.15 -16.26
C GLY A 59 -0.15 -2.85 -15.36
N VAL A 60 0.08 -2.57 -14.07
CA VAL A 60 -0.95 -2.20 -13.09
C VAL A 60 -0.97 -0.68 -12.94
N GLU A 61 -2.12 -0.08 -13.15
CA GLU A 61 -2.31 1.35 -12.97
C GLU A 61 -2.56 1.67 -11.50
N PHE A 62 -1.94 2.75 -11.00
CA PHE A 62 -2.30 3.30 -9.70
C PHE A 62 -2.22 4.83 -9.70
N TYR A 63 -2.97 5.43 -8.80
CA TYR A 63 -3.00 6.87 -8.55
C TYR A 63 -2.75 7.13 -7.07
N THR A 64 -2.03 8.21 -6.75
CA THR A 64 -1.80 8.66 -5.38
C THR A 64 -2.53 9.95 -5.09
N TYR A 65 -3.34 9.93 -4.03
CA TYR A 65 -4.05 11.09 -3.52
C TYR A 65 -3.51 11.49 -2.15
N PHE A 66 -3.07 12.74 -2.03
CA PHE A 66 -2.50 13.28 -0.81
C PHE A 66 -3.44 14.30 -0.17
N VAL A 67 -3.86 14.06 1.08
CA VAL A 67 -4.58 15.05 1.89
C VAL A 67 -3.58 15.80 2.76
N ARG A 68 -3.48 17.11 2.52
CA ARG A 68 -2.52 17.99 3.20
C ARG A 68 -3.23 18.86 4.24
N ASN A 69 -2.46 19.28 5.26
CA ASN A 69 -2.87 20.30 6.24
C ASN A 69 -4.13 19.97 7.08
N GLU A 70 -4.57 18.72 7.11
CA GLU A 70 -5.62 18.26 8.01
C GLU A 70 -5.01 17.54 9.21
N SER A 71 -5.11 18.16 10.38
CA SER A 71 -4.56 17.62 11.63
C SER A 71 -5.39 16.50 12.23
N ASN A 72 -6.68 16.46 11.93
CA ASN A 72 -7.57 15.40 12.39
C ASN A 72 -7.53 14.22 11.41
N VAL A 73 -6.94 13.11 11.85
CA VAL A 73 -6.77 11.92 11.01
C VAL A 73 -8.11 11.34 10.50
N CYS A 74 -9.18 11.45 11.29
CA CYS A 74 -10.51 10.98 10.88
C CYS A 74 -11.06 11.84 9.73
N ARG A 75 -10.92 13.17 9.82
CA ARG A 75 -11.33 14.07 8.74
C ARG A 75 -10.50 13.87 7.48
N ALA A 76 -9.17 13.75 7.63
CA ALA A 76 -8.29 13.47 6.51
C ALA A 76 -8.68 12.17 5.78
N ARG A 77 -8.97 11.10 6.52
CA ARG A 77 -9.41 9.84 5.93
C ARG A 77 -10.79 9.93 5.29
N ASN A 78 -11.74 10.66 5.90
CA ASN A 78 -13.04 10.91 5.29
C ASN A 78 -12.90 11.70 3.97
N GLU A 79 -12.01 12.69 3.92
CA GLU A 79 -11.70 13.42 2.69
C GLU A 79 -11.10 12.50 1.61
N CYS A 80 -10.19 11.59 1.98
CA CYS A 80 -9.67 10.58 1.07
C CYS A 80 -10.79 9.72 0.44
N VAL A 81 -11.73 9.25 1.29
CA VAL A 81 -12.87 8.43 0.82
C VAL A 81 -13.79 9.26 -0.06
N ALA A 82 -14.12 10.48 0.34
CA ALA A 82 -14.97 11.38 -0.45
C ALA A 82 -14.34 11.67 -1.84
N ALA A 83 -13.02 11.90 -1.88
CA ALA A 83 -12.31 12.09 -3.14
C ALA A 83 -12.35 10.84 -4.03
N PHE A 84 -12.18 9.67 -3.44
CA PHE A 84 -12.29 8.40 -4.17
C PHE A 84 -13.70 8.19 -4.75
N LEU A 85 -14.74 8.40 -3.94
CA LEU A 85 -16.13 8.25 -4.38
C LEU A 85 -16.52 9.26 -5.46
N GLY A 86 -15.93 10.47 -5.44
CA GLY A 86 -16.23 11.52 -6.40
C GLY A 86 -15.38 11.50 -7.69
N LYS A 87 -14.17 10.92 -7.64
CA LYS A 87 -13.19 11.00 -8.74
C LYS A 87 -12.52 9.67 -9.08
N GLY A 88 -12.78 8.63 -8.31
CA GLY A 88 -12.15 7.32 -8.46
C GLY A 88 -12.85 6.41 -9.47
N GLU A 89 -13.62 6.95 -10.39
CA GLU A 89 -14.28 6.15 -11.44
C GLU A 89 -13.26 5.33 -12.23
N GLY A 90 -13.53 4.04 -12.37
CA GLY A 90 -12.63 3.09 -13.02
C GLY A 90 -11.55 2.48 -12.12
N TYR A 91 -11.33 2.99 -10.90
CA TYR A 91 -10.46 2.33 -9.92
C TYR A 91 -11.18 1.20 -9.21
N THR A 92 -10.51 0.05 -9.10
CA THR A 92 -11.10 -1.18 -8.55
C THR A 92 -10.75 -1.39 -7.08
N HIS A 93 -9.66 -0.78 -6.62
CA HIS A 93 -9.14 -0.94 -5.26
C HIS A 93 -8.82 0.41 -4.64
N PHE A 94 -9.15 0.55 -3.36
CA PHE A 94 -8.79 1.71 -2.55
C PHE A 94 -7.90 1.27 -1.40
N MET A 95 -6.80 1.98 -1.13
CA MET A 95 -5.86 1.66 -0.07
C MET A 95 -5.42 2.90 0.70
N PHE A 96 -5.48 2.84 2.02
CA PHE A 96 -4.79 3.80 2.87
C PHE A 96 -3.33 3.40 3.08
N LEU A 97 -2.43 4.36 2.90
CA LEU A 97 -1.03 4.27 3.31
C LEU A 97 -0.67 5.52 4.12
N ASP A 98 -0.23 5.34 5.35
CA ASP A 98 0.21 6.47 6.18
C ASP A 98 1.57 7.00 5.69
N ALA A 99 1.75 8.33 5.72
CA ALA A 99 2.89 9.05 5.13
C ALA A 99 4.27 8.71 5.74
N ASP A 100 4.29 7.91 6.80
CA ASP A 100 5.48 7.58 7.59
C ASP A 100 5.74 6.07 7.68
N ILE A 101 5.10 5.27 6.84
CA ILE A 101 5.24 3.80 6.81
C ILE A 101 6.10 3.38 5.63
N GLY A 102 7.14 2.56 5.90
CA GLY A 102 7.85 1.81 4.87
C GLY A 102 7.15 0.49 4.58
N PHE A 103 7.01 0.16 3.31
CA PHE A 103 6.35 -1.07 2.87
C PHE A 103 7.07 -1.72 1.68
N GLN A 104 6.76 -2.98 1.42
CA GLN A 104 7.22 -3.69 0.24
C GLN A 104 6.13 -3.67 -0.84
N ALA A 105 6.52 -3.36 -2.07
CA ALA A 105 5.60 -3.30 -3.21
C ALA A 105 4.86 -4.63 -3.44
N GLU A 106 5.55 -5.74 -3.24
CA GLU A 106 4.99 -7.09 -3.35
C GLU A 106 3.89 -7.36 -2.31
N SER A 107 3.98 -6.72 -1.14
CA SER A 107 2.93 -6.82 -0.11
C SER A 107 1.64 -6.17 -0.58
N VAL A 108 1.72 -5.04 -1.28
CA VAL A 108 0.55 -4.37 -1.86
C VAL A 108 -0.12 -5.28 -2.89
N ILE A 109 0.65 -5.90 -3.77
CA ILE A 109 0.13 -6.85 -4.76
C ILE A 109 -0.57 -8.03 -4.09
N ARG A 110 0.01 -8.59 -3.02
CA ARG A 110 -0.61 -9.68 -2.26
C ARG A 110 -1.95 -9.26 -1.63
N LEU A 111 -2.05 -8.03 -1.13
CA LEU A 111 -3.31 -7.50 -0.61
C LEU A 111 -4.36 -7.38 -1.71
N MET A 112 -4.00 -6.83 -2.88
CA MET A 112 -4.90 -6.72 -4.03
C MET A 112 -5.38 -8.09 -4.52
N LEU A 113 -4.49 -9.07 -4.58
CA LEU A 113 -4.82 -10.44 -5.02
C LEU A 113 -5.59 -11.27 -3.98
N SER A 114 -5.73 -10.79 -2.75
CA SER A 114 -6.36 -11.56 -1.67
C SER A 114 -7.82 -11.95 -1.93
N GLY A 115 -8.51 -11.22 -2.81
CA GLY A 115 -9.92 -11.44 -3.14
C GLY A 115 -10.87 -11.16 -1.96
N LYS A 116 -10.42 -10.38 -0.96
CA LYS A 116 -11.22 -9.98 0.19
C LYS A 116 -11.75 -8.57 -0.03
N GLU A 117 -12.99 -8.33 0.41
CA GLU A 117 -13.60 -6.99 0.37
C GLU A 117 -12.81 -5.98 1.20
N VAL A 118 -12.32 -6.39 2.37
CA VAL A 118 -11.47 -5.59 3.25
C VAL A 118 -10.28 -6.42 3.71
N VAL A 119 -9.08 -5.87 3.54
CA VAL A 119 -7.83 -6.52 3.96
C VAL A 119 -6.85 -5.47 4.50
N ALA A 120 -6.05 -5.84 5.47
CA ALA A 120 -5.01 -4.98 6.03
C ALA A 120 -3.68 -5.71 6.18
N GLY A 121 -2.60 -4.97 6.00
CA GLY A 121 -1.24 -5.42 6.30
C GLY A 121 -0.85 -5.07 7.74
N GLY A 122 -0.26 -6.03 8.46
CA GLY A 122 0.34 -5.76 9.77
C GLY A 122 1.72 -5.13 9.62
N TYR A 123 2.02 -4.09 10.41
CA TYR A 123 3.35 -3.47 10.48
C TYR A 123 3.81 -3.31 11.93
N ARG A 124 5.13 -3.18 12.12
CA ARG A 124 5.72 -3.00 13.45
C ARG A 124 5.50 -1.57 13.95
N LYS A 125 5.16 -1.43 15.22
CA LYS A 125 5.18 -0.11 15.88
C LYS A 125 6.60 0.43 15.95
N LYS A 126 6.78 1.73 15.72
CA LYS A 126 8.09 2.40 15.72
C LYS A 126 8.84 2.28 17.06
N CYS A 127 8.12 2.23 18.18
CA CYS A 127 8.69 2.26 19.53
C CYS A 127 8.70 0.90 20.26
N GLN A 128 8.21 -0.17 19.66
CA GLN A 128 8.14 -1.49 20.29
C GLN A 128 8.29 -2.59 19.26
N ASN A 129 9.04 -3.63 19.60
CA ASN A 129 9.19 -4.85 18.78
C ASN A 129 7.88 -5.66 18.67
N ARG A 130 6.73 -5.01 18.78
CA ARG A 130 5.39 -5.61 18.72
C ARG A 130 4.69 -5.23 17.42
N PHE A 131 4.02 -6.20 16.80
CA PHE A 131 3.16 -5.97 15.65
C PHE A 131 1.84 -5.31 16.08
N CYS A 132 1.35 -4.32 15.33
CA CYS A 132 -0.04 -3.93 15.37
C CYS A 132 -0.84 -4.99 14.61
N ILE A 133 -1.55 -5.85 15.34
CA ILE A 133 -2.54 -6.76 14.77
C ILE A 133 -3.90 -6.10 14.99
N PHE A 134 -4.60 -5.76 13.92
CA PHE A 134 -6.01 -5.42 14.02
C PHE A 134 -6.77 -6.70 14.40
N ARG A 135 -7.26 -6.76 15.61
CA ARG A 135 -8.18 -7.82 16.02
C ARG A 135 -9.49 -7.57 15.26
N ARG A 136 -9.95 -8.55 14.49
CA ARG A 136 -11.29 -8.55 13.90
C ARG A 136 -12.29 -8.47 15.04
N LEU A 137 -13.01 -7.37 15.16
CA LEU A 137 -14.23 -7.35 15.95
C LEU A 137 -15.26 -8.15 15.14
N ALA A 138 -15.58 -9.35 15.62
CA ALA A 138 -16.76 -10.06 15.15
C ALA A 138 -17.99 -9.27 15.62
N VAL A 139 -18.81 -8.82 14.69
CA VAL A 139 -20.19 -8.40 14.93
C VAL A 139 -21.05 -9.63 14.87
#